data_bc87ddd6aaabef82569c3fcac9ba63e0
#
_entry.id   bc87ddd6aaabef82569c3fcac9ba63e0
#
_cell.length_a   1.000
_cell.length_b   1.000
_cell.length_c   1.000
_cell.angle_alpha   90.00
_cell.angle_beta   90.00
_cell.angle_gamma   90.00
#
_symmetry.space_group_name_H-M   'P 1'
#
loop_
_entity.id
_entity.type
_entity.pdbx_description
1 polymer ?
#
loop_
_entity_poly.entity_id
_entity_poly.type
_entity_poly.pdbx_seq_one_letter_code
_entity_poly.pdbx_strand_id
1 'polypeptide(L)'
;GFAENYRILPFKGLYLYQNDNVPPVRTAIYPVPDLEQPFLGVHLTVTVGGRVKLGPTATPAFWKEHYRGMANFRLDEMREVVSREALFFLRNDFAFRRLAVRELQKYSRSRMVRAAGELAEGLKLDHFSQWGQPGIRAQLVDTTKNKLVMDFCYEADNKSFHVLNSVSPAFTCALPFTEHIFDQIEISVG
;
A
#
# COMPACT_ATOMS: atom_id res chain seq x y z
N GLY A 1 2.70 23.66 14.06
CA GLY A 1 2.01 22.39 14.33
C GLY A 1 2.75 21.21 13.74
N PHE A 2 2.24 20.02 13.95
CA PHE A 2 2.84 18.77 13.41
C PHE A 2 2.26 18.41 12.05
N ALA A 3 3.01 17.63 11.28
CA ALA A 3 2.67 17.11 9.95
C ALA A 3 2.35 18.17 8.88
N GLU A 4 2.78 19.41 9.05
CA GLU A 4 2.48 20.50 8.12
C GLU A 4 3.05 20.25 6.72
N ASN A 5 4.21 19.59 6.66
CA ASN A 5 4.91 19.26 5.43
C ASN A 5 4.53 17.89 4.86
N TYR A 6 3.53 17.23 5.44
CA TYR A 6 3.14 15.87 5.03
C TYR A 6 1.69 15.81 4.60
N ARG A 7 1.41 14.90 3.68
CA ARG A 7 0.05 14.60 3.23
C ARG A 7 -0.10 13.12 2.97
N ILE A 8 -1.33 12.62 3.06
CA ILE A 8 -1.66 11.24 2.73
C ILE A 8 -2.09 11.15 1.27
N LEU A 9 -1.44 10.26 0.53
CA LEU A 9 -1.85 9.83 -0.80
C LEU A 9 -2.38 8.39 -0.71
N PRO A 10 -3.69 8.19 -0.85
CA PRO A 10 -4.28 6.87 -0.69
C PRO A 10 -4.09 6.01 -1.95
N PHE A 11 -3.74 4.73 -1.75
CA PHE A 11 -3.71 3.72 -2.81
C PHE A 11 -4.64 2.57 -2.47
N LYS A 12 -5.37 2.07 -3.46
CA LYS A 12 -6.30 0.96 -3.31
C LYS A 12 -5.63 -0.37 -3.66
N GLY A 13 -5.60 -1.27 -2.71
CA GLY A 13 -5.19 -2.66 -2.90
C GLY A 13 -6.38 -3.53 -3.27
N LEU A 14 -6.39 -4.06 -4.47
CA LEU A 14 -7.39 -5.03 -4.91
C LEU A 14 -6.86 -6.43 -4.67
N TYR A 15 -7.77 -7.34 -4.38
CA TYR A 15 -7.46 -8.73 -4.09
C TYR A 15 -8.39 -9.66 -4.86
N LEU A 16 -7.85 -10.82 -5.24
CA LEU A 16 -8.62 -11.97 -5.76
C LEU A 16 -8.50 -13.13 -4.79
N TYR A 17 -9.57 -13.89 -4.63
CA TYR A 17 -9.54 -15.14 -3.88
C TYR A 17 -9.50 -16.32 -4.84
N GLN A 18 -8.75 -17.35 -4.46
CA GLN A 18 -8.75 -18.64 -5.14
C GLN A 18 -10.10 -19.33 -4.91
N ASN A 19 -10.60 -20.00 -5.93
CA ASN A 19 -11.84 -20.77 -5.86
C ASN A 19 -11.65 -22.03 -4.99
N ASP A 20 -12.70 -22.44 -4.29
CA ASP A 20 -12.64 -23.53 -3.32
C ASP A 20 -12.41 -24.92 -3.97
N ASN A 21 -12.71 -25.07 -5.26
CA ASN A 21 -12.50 -26.31 -6.03
C ASN A 21 -11.08 -26.46 -6.60
N VAL A 22 -10.19 -25.54 -6.31
CA VAL A 22 -8.79 -25.57 -6.76
C VAL A 22 -7.89 -25.96 -5.59
N PRO A 23 -6.91 -26.87 -5.78
CA PRO A 23 -5.96 -27.19 -4.72
C PRO A 23 -5.28 -25.94 -4.19
N PRO A 24 -5.29 -25.69 -2.87
CA PRO A 24 -4.78 -24.46 -2.31
C PRO A 24 -3.25 -24.43 -2.40
N VAL A 25 -2.71 -23.24 -2.60
CA VAL A 25 -1.31 -22.96 -2.33
C VAL A 25 -1.08 -23.13 -0.82
N ARG A 26 -0.05 -23.87 -0.44
CA ARG A 26 0.17 -24.28 0.97
C ARG A 26 0.89 -23.24 1.81
N THR A 27 1.53 -22.27 1.18
CA THR A 27 2.30 -21.23 1.86
C THR A 27 2.13 -19.90 1.18
N ALA A 28 2.43 -18.81 1.89
CA ALA A 28 2.49 -17.49 1.27
C ALA A 28 3.75 -17.37 0.38
N ILE A 29 3.60 -16.78 -0.80
CA ILE A 29 4.68 -16.62 -1.78
C ILE A 29 4.75 -15.15 -2.18
N TYR A 30 5.92 -14.54 -1.96
CA TYR A 30 6.18 -13.13 -2.22
C TYR A 30 7.26 -12.98 -3.29
N PRO A 31 7.19 -11.94 -4.15
CA PRO A 31 8.30 -11.58 -5.00
C PRO A 31 9.47 -11.05 -4.15
N VAL A 32 10.67 -11.13 -4.70
CA VAL A 32 11.80 -10.39 -4.12
C VAL A 32 11.50 -8.89 -4.24
N PRO A 33 11.61 -8.11 -3.15
CA PRO A 33 11.35 -6.68 -3.18
C PRO A 33 12.26 -5.95 -4.17
N ASP A 34 11.68 -5.13 -5.01
CA ASP A 34 12.41 -4.16 -5.82
C ASP A 34 12.53 -2.86 -4.99
N LEU A 35 13.74 -2.55 -4.54
CA LEU A 35 14.02 -1.41 -3.67
C LEU A 35 13.72 -0.04 -4.31
N GLU A 36 13.62 0.00 -5.63
CA GLU A 36 13.21 1.21 -6.35
C GLU A 36 11.69 1.42 -6.38
N GLN A 37 10.91 0.43 -5.91
CA GLN A 37 9.46 0.47 -5.97
C GLN A 37 8.83 0.63 -4.59
N PRO A 38 7.86 1.54 -4.45
CA PRO A 38 7.18 1.77 -3.18
C PRO A 38 6.23 0.63 -2.77
N PHE A 39 5.94 -0.30 -3.69
CA PHE A 39 4.98 -1.38 -3.46
C PHE A 39 5.59 -2.73 -3.79
N LEU A 40 5.36 -3.70 -2.91
CA LEU A 40 5.89 -5.07 -3.03
C LEU A 40 5.40 -5.82 -4.27
N GLY A 41 4.33 -5.38 -4.91
CA GLY A 41 3.73 -6.11 -6.02
C GLY A 41 2.77 -7.21 -5.59
N VAL A 42 2.22 -7.90 -6.60
CA VAL A 42 1.25 -8.98 -6.41
C VAL A 42 1.93 -10.19 -5.79
N HIS A 43 1.32 -10.76 -4.76
CA HIS A 43 1.80 -11.96 -4.08
C HIS A 43 0.64 -12.85 -3.64
N LEU A 44 0.95 -14.08 -3.26
CA LEU A 44 0.00 -15.05 -2.75
C LEU A 44 0.08 -15.11 -1.22
N THR A 45 -1.06 -14.99 -0.55
CA THR A 45 -1.15 -15.09 0.91
C THR A 45 -2.18 -16.14 1.29
N VAL A 46 -1.79 -17.05 2.18
CA VAL A 46 -2.73 -17.97 2.81
C VAL A 46 -3.32 -17.28 4.04
N THR A 47 -4.64 -17.12 4.05
CA THR A 47 -5.34 -16.49 5.18
C THR A 47 -5.48 -17.46 6.35
N VAL A 48 -5.81 -16.97 7.55
CA VAL A 48 -6.06 -17.79 8.74
C VAL A 48 -7.15 -18.83 8.49
N GLY A 49 -8.16 -18.52 7.66
CA GLY A 49 -9.19 -19.45 7.26
C GLY A 49 -8.79 -20.42 6.12
N GLY A 50 -7.52 -20.48 5.76
CA GLY A 50 -7.00 -21.40 4.73
C GLY A 50 -7.27 -20.95 3.28
N ARG A 51 -7.95 -19.83 3.05
CA ARG A 51 -8.18 -19.31 1.69
C ARG A 51 -6.93 -18.63 1.14
N VAL A 52 -6.68 -18.87 -0.13
CA VAL A 52 -5.57 -18.20 -0.84
C VAL A 52 -6.04 -16.87 -1.41
N LYS A 53 -5.29 -15.82 -1.09
CA LYS A 53 -5.55 -14.45 -1.54
C LYS A 53 -4.40 -13.97 -2.42
N LEU A 54 -4.72 -13.46 -3.60
CA LEU A 54 -3.80 -12.90 -4.58
C LEU A 54 -3.93 -11.37 -4.59
N GLY A 55 -2.84 -10.67 -4.49
CA GLY A 55 -2.78 -9.19 -4.45
C GLY A 55 -1.74 -8.73 -3.43
N PRO A 56 -1.78 -7.45 -3.03
CA PRO A 56 -2.62 -6.38 -3.54
C PRO A 56 -2.11 -5.76 -4.84
N THR A 57 -2.95 -4.98 -5.47
CA THR A 57 -2.55 -3.92 -6.39
C THR A 57 -2.23 -2.64 -5.60
N ALA A 58 -1.75 -1.60 -6.28
CA ALA A 58 -1.60 -0.26 -5.70
C ALA A 58 -2.20 0.78 -6.65
N THR A 59 -3.48 0.60 -6.98
CA THR A 59 -4.20 1.53 -7.85
C THR A 59 -4.56 2.82 -7.12
N PRO A 60 -4.66 3.97 -7.79
CA PRO A 60 -5.08 5.21 -7.16
C PRO A 60 -6.42 5.09 -6.44
N ALA A 61 -6.53 5.67 -5.25
CA ALA A 61 -7.78 5.92 -4.57
C ALA A 61 -8.01 7.43 -4.54
N PHE A 62 -9.20 7.90 -4.90
CA PHE A 62 -9.46 9.33 -5.10
C PHE A 62 -9.86 10.08 -3.83
N TRP A 63 -10.14 9.36 -2.72
CA TRP A 63 -10.29 9.90 -1.37
C TRP A 63 -9.86 8.83 -0.36
N LYS A 64 -9.65 9.21 0.88
CA LYS A 64 -8.99 8.37 1.89
C LYS A 64 -9.73 7.06 2.18
N GLU A 65 -11.05 7.05 2.08
CA GLU A 65 -11.89 5.87 2.29
C GLU A 65 -12.57 5.36 1.01
N HIS A 66 -11.89 5.49 -0.11
CA HIS A 66 -12.38 5.01 -1.41
C HIS A 66 -12.30 3.48 -1.53
N TYR A 67 -13.02 2.76 -0.68
CA TYR A 67 -13.07 1.30 -0.76
C TYR A 67 -13.91 0.82 -1.94
N ARG A 68 -15.15 1.31 -2.10
CA ARG A 68 -16.08 0.84 -3.14
C ARG A 68 -16.91 1.99 -3.71
N GLY A 69 -17.03 2.04 -5.03
CA GLY A 69 -17.89 2.97 -5.75
C GLY A 69 -17.77 4.40 -5.22
N MET A 70 -18.89 5.01 -4.83
CA MET A 70 -18.96 6.35 -4.25
C MET A 70 -19.12 6.34 -2.72
N ALA A 71 -18.91 5.20 -2.06
CA ALA A 71 -19.00 5.12 -0.60
C ALA A 71 -17.97 6.06 0.06
N ASN A 72 -18.43 6.75 1.11
CA ASN A 72 -17.63 7.73 1.87
C ASN A 72 -17.01 8.84 1.00
N PHE A 73 -17.66 9.20 -0.08
CA PHE A 73 -17.16 10.21 -1.00
C PHE A 73 -16.96 11.57 -0.32
N ARG A 74 -15.79 12.17 -0.52
CA ARG A 74 -15.39 13.48 -0.02
C ARG A 74 -14.79 14.29 -1.18
N LEU A 75 -15.47 15.34 -1.59
CA LEU A 75 -15.05 16.18 -2.72
C LEU A 75 -13.76 16.96 -2.41
N ASP A 76 -13.60 17.41 -1.18
CA ASP A 76 -12.39 18.09 -0.68
C ASP A 76 -11.17 17.18 -0.78
N GLU A 77 -11.29 15.95 -0.27
CA GLU A 77 -10.22 14.94 -0.35
C GLU A 77 -9.92 14.54 -1.80
N MET A 78 -10.97 14.34 -2.61
CA MET A 78 -10.78 14.01 -4.03
C MET A 78 -10.00 15.10 -4.76
N ARG A 79 -10.34 16.37 -4.56
CA ARG A 79 -9.61 17.48 -5.18
C ARG A 79 -8.14 17.51 -4.75
N GLU A 80 -7.89 17.31 -3.47
CA GLU A 80 -6.52 17.24 -2.93
C GLU A 80 -5.72 16.08 -3.56
N VAL A 81 -6.27 14.87 -3.54
CA VAL A 81 -5.60 13.66 -4.06
C VAL A 81 -5.34 13.80 -5.55
N VAL A 82 -6.37 14.12 -6.35
CA VAL A 82 -6.25 14.22 -7.81
C VAL A 82 -5.26 15.32 -8.22
N SER A 83 -5.28 16.47 -7.54
CA SER A 83 -4.32 17.55 -7.86
C SER A 83 -2.87 17.14 -7.59
N ARG A 84 -2.61 16.36 -6.52
CA ARG A 84 -1.28 15.82 -6.21
C ARG A 84 -0.84 14.74 -7.19
N GLU A 85 -1.71 13.80 -7.47
CA GLU A 85 -1.40 12.75 -8.46
C GLU A 85 -1.11 13.35 -9.83
N ALA A 86 -1.87 14.36 -10.25
CA ALA A 86 -1.61 15.09 -11.49
C ALA A 86 -0.26 15.81 -11.45
N LEU A 87 0.08 16.45 -10.32
CA LEU A 87 1.37 17.11 -10.16
C LEU A 87 2.54 16.12 -10.25
N PHE A 88 2.46 14.98 -9.55
CA PHE A 88 3.48 13.93 -9.64
C PHE A 88 3.57 13.33 -11.04
N PHE A 89 2.44 13.18 -11.70
CA PHE A 89 2.41 12.69 -13.09
C PHE A 89 3.06 13.68 -14.05
N LEU A 90 2.77 14.96 -13.93
CA LEU A 90 3.34 16.02 -14.79
C LEU A 90 4.84 16.19 -14.57
N ARG A 91 5.28 16.23 -13.33
CA ARG A 91 6.70 16.36 -12.96
C ARG A 91 7.49 15.07 -13.14
N ASN A 92 6.80 13.93 -13.17
CA ASN A 92 7.40 12.60 -13.15
C ASN A 92 8.33 12.37 -11.95
N ASP A 93 7.98 12.95 -10.81
CA ASP A 93 8.71 12.77 -9.56
C ASP A 93 8.78 11.27 -9.21
N PHE A 94 9.92 10.79 -8.76
CA PHE A 94 10.20 9.38 -8.43
C PHE A 94 9.68 8.37 -9.49
N ALA A 95 9.73 8.71 -10.77
CA ALA A 95 9.23 7.90 -11.88
C ALA A 95 7.72 7.54 -11.77
N PHE A 96 6.91 8.44 -11.18
CA PHE A 96 5.49 8.25 -10.92
C PHE A 96 4.69 7.80 -12.16
N ARG A 97 5.02 8.32 -13.35
CA ARG A 97 4.36 7.88 -14.59
C ARG A 97 4.51 6.38 -14.84
N ARG A 98 5.72 5.85 -14.65
CA ARG A 98 5.99 4.42 -14.82
C ARG A 98 5.24 3.60 -13.78
N LEU A 99 5.24 4.06 -12.53
CA LEU A 99 4.50 3.45 -11.42
C LEU A 99 3.00 3.43 -11.72
N ALA A 100 2.41 4.59 -12.07
CA ALA A 100 0.98 4.72 -12.37
C ALA A 100 0.54 3.80 -13.52
N VAL A 101 1.27 3.78 -14.64
CA VAL A 101 0.96 2.91 -15.78
C VAL A 101 1.03 1.44 -15.38
N ARG A 102 2.07 1.03 -14.64
CA ARG A 102 2.24 -0.36 -14.17
C ARG A 102 1.10 -0.78 -13.24
N GLU A 103 0.72 0.08 -12.31
CA GLU A 103 -0.33 -0.24 -11.33
C GLU A 103 -1.73 -0.22 -11.96
N LEU A 104 -2.02 0.73 -12.86
CA LEU A 104 -3.28 0.73 -13.61
C LEU A 104 -3.46 -0.53 -14.46
N GLN A 105 -2.38 -1.06 -15.00
CA GLN A 105 -2.43 -2.33 -15.74
C GLN A 105 -2.86 -3.50 -14.85
N LYS A 106 -2.53 -3.50 -13.57
CA LYS A 106 -2.92 -4.54 -12.61
C LYS A 106 -4.40 -4.48 -12.21
N TYR A 107 -5.17 -3.51 -12.67
CA TYR A 107 -6.63 -3.49 -12.50
C TYR A 107 -7.34 -4.67 -13.19
N SER A 108 -6.64 -5.35 -14.11
CA SER A 108 -7.13 -6.52 -14.80
C SER A 108 -6.82 -7.79 -14.03
N ARG A 109 -7.86 -8.60 -13.77
CA ARG A 109 -7.75 -9.95 -13.17
C ARG A 109 -6.70 -10.81 -13.89
N SER A 110 -6.71 -10.79 -15.22
CA SER A 110 -5.79 -11.58 -16.03
C SER A 110 -4.32 -11.17 -15.82
N ARG A 111 -4.06 -9.89 -15.63
CA ARG A 111 -2.68 -9.41 -15.38
C ARG A 111 -2.22 -9.71 -13.96
N MET A 112 -3.12 -9.64 -12.96
CA MET A 112 -2.81 -10.06 -11.60
C MET A 112 -2.44 -11.55 -11.55
N VAL A 113 -3.24 -12.40 -12.20
CA VAL A 113 -2.98 -13.85 -12.22
C VAL A 113 -1.71 -14.17 -13.02
N ARG A 114 -1.43 -13.45 -14.11
CA ARG A 114 -0.16 -13.60 -14.84
C ARG A 114 1.04 -13.25 -13.96
N ALA A 115 0.99 -12.14 -13.22
CA ALA A 115 2.06 -11.76 -12.30
C ALA A 115 2.27 -12.81 -11.19
N ALA A 116 1.19 -13.43 -10.71
CA ALA A 116 1.29 -14.53 -9.77
C ALA A 116 1.90 -15.79 -10.40
N GLY A 117 1.66 -16.03 -11.69
CA GLY A 117 2.25 -17.14 -12.45
C GLY A 117 3.77 -17.07 -12.57
N GLU A 118 4.37 -15.88 -12.39
CA GLU A 118 5.83 -15.71 -12.28
C GLU A 118 6.37 -16.20 -10.93
N LEU A 119 5.51 -16.28 -9.91
CA LEU A 119 5.88 -16.71 -8.56
C LEU A 119 5.62 -18.19 -8.31
N ALA A 120 4.60 -18.76 -8.95
CA ALA A 120 4.18 -20.13 -8.76
C ALA A 120 3.60 -20.72 -10.05
N GLU A 121 4.05 -21.90 -10.39
CA GLU A 121 3.55 -22.62 -11.57
C GLU A 121 2.12 -23.13 -11.37
N GLY A 122 1.42 -23.38 -12.46
CA GLY A 122 0.10 -23.99 -12.48
C GLY A 122 -1.06 -23.06 -12.11
N LEU A 123 -0.81 -21.77 -11.85
CA LEU A 123 -1.87 -20.81 -11.61
C LEU A 123 -2.58 -20.43 -12.92
N LYS A 124 -3.91 -20.53 -12.92
CA LYS A 124 -4.76 -20.22 -14.08
C LYS A 124 -5.76 -19.14 -13.76
N LEU A 125 -6.24 -18.44 -14.78
CA LEU A 125 -7.19 -17.33 -14.62
C LEU A 125 -8.52 -17.79 -14.00
N ASP A 126 -8.98 -18.98 -14.36
CA ASP A 126 -10.21 -19.58 -13.84
C ASP A 126 -10.10 -19.99 -12.37
N HIS A 127 -8.89 -20.12 -11.82
CA HIS A 127 -8.67 -20.38 -10.40
C HIS A 127 -9.03 -19.21 -9.50
N PHE A 128 -9.14 -17.98 -10.02
CA PHE A 128 -9.31 -16.74 -9.26
C PHE A 128 -10.49 -15.92 -9.81
N SER A 129 -11.71 -16.25 -9.43
CA SER A 129 -12.91 -15.58 -9.94
C SER A 129 -13.51 -14.55 -8.96
N GLN A 130 -13.18 -14.64 -7.67
CA GLN A 130 -13.82 -13.84 -6.63
C GLN A 130 -12.95 -12.63 -6.26
N TRP A 131 -13.50 -11.42 -6.44
CA TRP A 131 -12.90 -10.21 -5.91
C TRP A 131 -13.08 -10.13 -4.39
N GLY A 132 -12.01 -9.83 -3.71
CA GLY A 132 -12.00 -9.56 -2.28
C GLY A 132 -12.42 -8.12 -1.94
N GLN A 133 -12.53 -7.85 -0.64
CA GLN A 133 -12.70 -6.48 -0.17
C GLN A 133 -11.40 -5.70 -0.40
N PRO A 134 -11.46 -4.53 -1.05
CA PRO A 134 -10.30 -3.67 -1.21
C PRO A 134 -9.75 -3.18 0.14
N GLY A 135 -8.44 -2.99 0.19
CA GLY A 135 -7.80 -2.25 1.28
C GLY A 135 -7.36 -0.86 0.80
N ILE A 136 -7.22 0.08 1.72
CA ILE A 136 -6.60 1.38 1.43
C ILE A 136 -5.25 1.46 2.15
N ARG A 137 -4.20 1.75 1.40
CA ARG A 137 -2.88 2.10 1.92
C ARG A 137 -2.80 3.63 2.00
N ALA A 138 -2.59 4.14 3.20
CA ALA A 138 -2.29 5.55 3.43
C ALA A 138 -0.79 5.77 3.23
N GLN A 139 -0.40 6.22 2.04
CA GLN A 139 1.00 6.52 1.75
C GLN A 139 1.32 7.96 2.14
N LEU A 140 2.27 8.13 3.07
CA LEU A 140 2.74 9.45 3.46
C LEU A 140 3.61 10.06 2.36
N VAL A 141 3.41 11.34 2.09
CA VAL A 141 4.16 12.15 1.12
C VAL A 141 4.78 13.33 1.84
N ASP A 142 6.08 13.51 1.68
CA ASP A 142 6.77 14.75 2.02
C ASP A 142 6.55 15.77 0.89
N THR A 143 5.82 16.83 1.18
CA THR A 143 5.43 17.85 0.20
C THR A 143 6.55 18.84 -0.10
N THR A 144 7.56 18.93 0.76
CA THR A 144 8.73 19.80 0.53
C THR A 144 9.70 19.16 -0.45
N LYS A 145 9.90 17.85 -0.33
CA LYS A 145 10.79 17.06 -1.19
C LYS A 145 10.07 16.45 -2.38
N ASN A 146 8.72 16.48 -2.41
CA ASN A 146 7.88 15.79 -3.39
C ASN A 146 8.22 14.31 -3.53
N LYS A 147 8.34 13.61 -2.39
CA LYS A 147 8.70 12.19 -2.34
C LYS A 147 7.78 11.40 -1.43
N LEU A 148 7.61 10.11 -1.75
CA LEU A 148 6.96 9.16 -0.86
C LEU A 148 7.88 8.90 0.34
N VAL A 149 7.29 8.91 1.54
CA VAL A 149 7.99 8.52 2.78
C VAL A 149 7.91 7.01 2.88
N MET A 150 9.05 6.35 2.75
CA MET A 150 9.12 4.89 2.64
C MET A 150 9.45 4.20 3.95
N ASP A 151 9.83 4.96 4.97
CA ASP A 151 10.26 4.47 6.27
C ASP A 151 9.47 5.13 7.40
N PHE A 152 9.78 4.80 8.63
CA PHE A 152 9.23 5.45 9.82
C PHE A 152 9.48 6.95 9.76
N CYS A 153 8.51 7.72 10.20
CA CYS A 153 8.58 9.16 10.23
C CYS A 153 7.95 9.69 11.51
N TYR A 154 8.68 10.55 12.22
CA TYR A 154 8.28 11.11 13.49
C TYR A 154 8.43 12.64 13.49
N GLU A 155 7.62 13.31 14.27
CA GLU A 155 7.81 14.69 14.70
C GLU A 155 7.55 14.78 16.19
N ALA A 156 8.35 15.58 16.89
CA ALA A 156 8.23 15.74 18.33
C ALA A 156 8.50 17.18 18.78
N ASP A 157 7.98 17.52 19.93
CA ASP A 157 8.38 18.68 20.73
C ASP A 157 8.62 18.25 22.18
N ASN A 158 8.84 19.20 23.07
CA ASN A 158 9.07 18.92 24.50
C ASN A 158 7.84 18.41 25.26
N LYS A 159 6.70 18.20 24.60
CA LYS A 159 5.42 17.81 25.22
C LYS A 159 4.76 16.62 24.54
N SER A 160 5.09 16.38 23.28
CA SER A 160 4.42 15.36 22.50
C SER A 160 5.33 14.73 21.44
N PHE A 161 5.06 13.47 21.12
CA PHE A 161 5.73 12.71 20.06
C PHE A 161 4.69 12.13 19.12
N HIS A 162 4.86 12.34 17.82
CA HIS A 162 3.91 11.98 16.79
C HIS A 162 4.53 11.03 15.78
N VAL A 163 3.98 9.83 15.66
CA VAL A 163 4.34 8.88 14.62
C VAL A 163 3.50 9.19 13.38
N LEU A 164 4.11 9.80 12.38
CA LEU A 164 3.44 10.21 11.14
C LEU A 164 3.36 9.08 10.11
N ASN A 165 4.31 8.15 10.14
CA ASN A 165 4.35 6.99 9.27
C ASN A 165 4.86 5.76 10.01
N SER A 166 4.06 4.71 10.06
CA SER A 166 4.41 3.41 10.62
C SER A 166 4.19 2.32 9.59
N VAL A 167 5.20 2.13 8.73
CA VAL A 167 5.15 1.12 7.67
C VAL A 167 5.32 -0.30 8.22
N SER A 168 4.97 -1.31 7.40
CA SER A 168 5.31 -2.70 7.72
C SER A 168 6.84 -2.84 7.90
N PRO A 169 7.33 -3.47 8.98
CA PRO A 169 6.63 -4.42 9.84
C PRO A 169 6.09 -3.87 11.17
N ALA A 170 5.87 -2.56 11.34
CA ALA A 170 5.50 -1.97 12.63
C ALA A 170 4.37 -2.72 13.38
N PHE A 171 3.34 -3.17 12.70
CA PHE A 171 2.22 -3.89 13.34
C PHE A 171 2.62 -5.30 13.80
N THR A 172 3.30 -6.07 12.95
CA THR A 172 3.72 -7.44 13.28
C THR A 172 4.88 -7.49 14.27
N CYS A 173 5.65 -6.41 14.34
CA CYS A 173 6.75 -6.20 15.29
C CYS A 173 6.40 -5.09 16.31
N ALA A 174 5.15 -5.05 16.77
CA ALA A 174 4.66 -3.95 17.61
C ALA A 174 5.47 -3.75 18.90
N LEU A 175 5.91 -4.83 19.55
CA LEU A 175 6.70 -4.73 20.78
C LEU A 175 8.07 -4.08 20.54
N PRO A 176 8.95 -4.61 19.67
CA PRO A 176 10.23 -3.95 19.40
C PRO A 176 10.06 -2.58 18.70
N PHE A 177 8.97 -2.36 17.95
CA PHE A 177 8.68 -1.05 17.42
C PHE A 177 8.36 -0.04 18.53
N THR A 178 7.63 -0.45 19.56
CA THR A 178 7.33 0.40 20.70
C THR A 178 8.61 0.74 21.48
N GLU A 179 9.50 -0.21 21.70
CA GLU A 179 10.82 0.03 22.33
C GLU A 179 11.60 1.07 21.52
N HIS A 180 11.69 0.90 20.20
CA HIS A 180 12.32 1.89 19.32
C HIS A 180 11.69 3.29 19.44
N ILE A 181 10.36 3.39 19.56
CA ILE A 181 9.67 4.67 19.77
C ILE A 181 10.07 5.30 21.11
N PHE A 182 10.18 4.53 22.19
CA PHE A 182 10.63 5.05 23.47
C PHE A 182 12.04 5.60 23.40
N ASP A 183 12.98 4.90 22.74
CA ASP A 183 14.34 5.40 22.50
C ASP A 183 14.33 6.76 21.77
N GLN A 184 13.47 6.91 20.75
CA GLN A 184 13.34 8.18 20.02
C GLN A 184 12.74 9.30 20.90
N ILE A 185 11.80 8.97 21.80
CA ILE A 185 11.23 9.94 22.75
C ILE A 185 12.32 10.43 23.72
N GLU A 186 13.10 9.53 24.29
CA GLU A 186 14.20 9.88 25.22
C GLU A 186 15.22 10.80 24.54
N ILE A 187 15.61 10.52 23.29
CA ILE A 187 16.50 11.37 22.51
C ILE A 187 15.88 12.77 22.25
N SER A 188 14.56 12.84 22.08
CA SER A 188 13.87 14.10 21.74
C SER A 188 13.64 15.01 22.94
N VAL A 189 13.63 14.46 24.16
CA VAL A 189 13.34 15.18 25.43
C VAL A 189 14.61 15.45 26.23
N GLY A 190 15.72 14.72 26.02
CA GLY A 190 17.02 14.90 26.68
C GLY A 190 17.85 15.96 26.01
#